data_c9925fb7d304d9709da371c1abb9df5a
#
_entry.id   c9925fb7d304d9709da371c1abb9df5a
#
_cell.length_a   1.000
_cell.length_b   1.000
_cell.length_c   1.000
_cell.angle_alpha   90.00
_cell.angle_beta   90.00
_cell.angle_gamma   90.00
#
_symmetry.space_group_name_H-M   'P 1'
#
loop_
_entity.id
_entity.type
_entity.pdbx_description
1 polymer ?
#
loop_
_entity_poly.entity_id
_entity_poly.type
_entity_poly.pdbx_seq_one_letter_code
_entity_poly.pdbx_strand_id
1 'polypeptide(L)'
;MKNIISVSQAREIDNRMRENFGVPCLVLMENAGRSVAEEALKALRDKKRTGVVIVCGKGNNGADGLAACRHLMCRGIKPKIFLAAKISQVRGEARVNLDILLKMKQKVVEVNNKNLALVRRSILESGLIIDALLGIGIKREVRGIFRDLINIINVSKAYIIAVDVPSGLDADSGKALGCCVKADKTVTFVAKKQGMISGAGPEYCGRVIVRDLGVKI
;
A
#
# COMPACT_ATOMS: atom_id res chain seq x y z
N MET A 1 22.59 -9.70 4.42
CA MET A 1 21.92 -8.44 4.04
C MET A 1 21.72 -7.54 5.25
N LYS A 2 21.79 -6.22 5.08
CA LYS A 2 21.41 -5.28 6.15
C LYS A 2 19.91 -5.43 6.43
N ASN A 3 19.54 -5.63 7.70
CA ASN A 3 18.13 -5.76 8.10
C ASN A 3 17.35 -4.44 8.01
N ILE A 4 18.08 -3.32 7.84
CA ILE A 4 17.56 -1.95 7.81
C ILE A 4 18.27 -1.19 6.71
N ILE A 5 17.52 -0.48 5.87
CA ILE A 5 18.01 0.26 4.71
C ILE A 5 17.40 1.66 4.61
N SER A 6 18.12 2.59 3.98
CA SER A 6 17.60 3.89 3.61
C SER A 6 16.74 3.79 2.33
N VAL A 7 16.00 4.87 2.02
CA VAL A 7 15.24 4.99 0.75
C VAL A 7 16.16 4.90 -0.46
N SER A 8 17.37 5.50 -0.39
CA SER A 8 18.34 5.40 -1.49
C SER A 8 18.81 3.98 -1.71
N GLN A 9 19.12 3.23 -0.63
CA GLN A 9 19.50 1.83 -0.71
C GLN A 9 18.34 0.95 -1.22
N ALA A 10 17.10 1.22 -0.81
CA ALA A 10 15.93 0.50 -1.35
C ALA A 10 15.82 0.67 -2.87
N ARG A 11 15.99 1.90 -3.37
CA ARG A 11 15.98 2.18 -4.82
C ARG A 11 17.14 1.54 -5.57
N GLU A 12 18.33 1.52 -4.97
CA GLU A 12 19.50 0.85 -5.55
C GLU A 12 19.25 -0.66 -5.67
N ILE A 13 18.66 -1.27 -4.65
CA ILE A 13 18.26 -2.68 -4.67
C ILE A 13 17.24 -2.94 -5.77
N ASP A 14 16.20 -2.13 -5.88
CA ASP A 14 15.20 -2.24 -6.95
C ASP A 14 15.83 -2.13 -8.34
N ASN A 15 16.76 -1.17 -8.52
CA ASN A 15 17.49 -1.00 -9.78
C ASN A 15 18.35 -2.24 -10.06
N ARG A 16 19.09 -2.73 -9.07
CA ARG A 16 19.90 -3.93 -9.21
C ARG A 16 19.07 -5.15 -9.59
N MET A 17 17.89 -5.35 -9.01
CA MET A 17 17.00 -6.45 -9.39
C MET A 17 16.58 -6.35 -10.86
N ARG A 18 16.34 -5.15 -11.37
CA ARG A 18 15.93 -4.94 -12.76
C ARG A 18 17.09 -5.00 -13.75
N GLU A 19 18.20 -4.34 -13.45
CA GLU A 19 19.29 -4.15 -14.38
C GLU A 19 20.27 -5.34 -14.39
N ASN A 20 20.62 -5.85 -13.19
CA ASN A 20 21.61 -6.92 -13.10
C ASN A 20 20.99 -8.32 -13.20
N PHE A 21 19.77 -8.49 -12.67
CA PHE A 21 19.08 -9.80 -12.72
C PHE A 21 17.97 -9.85 -13.76
N GLY A 22 17.73 -8.77 -14.51
CA GLY A 22 16.73 -8.74 -15.59
C GLY A 22 15.29 -8.93 -15.11
N VAL A 23 14.98 -8.73 -13.83
CA VAL A 23 13.64 -8.97 -13.29
C VAL A 23 12.71 -7.80 -13.62
N PRO A 24 11.65 -8.01 -14.42
CA PRO A 24 10.71 -6.94 -14.73
C PRO A 24 10.05 -6.36 -13.48
N CYS A 25 9.83 -5.06 -13.44
CA CYS A 25 9.19 -4.38 -12.31
C CYS A 25 7.82 -4.99 -11.98
N LEU A 26 7.05 -5.42 -13.00
CA LEU A 26 5.77 -6.12 -12.82
C LEU A 26 5.90 -7.42 -12.01
N VAL A 27 7.00 -8.15 -12.14
CA VAL A 27 7.24 -9.37 -11.36
C VAL A 27 7.48 -9.03 -9.89
N LEU A 28 8.23 -7.96 -9.61
CA LEU A 28 8.45 -7.47 -8.25
C LEU A 28 7.13 -7.02 -7.62
N MET A 29 6.31 -6.25 -8.34
CA MET A 29 4.97 -5.82 -7.92
C MET A 29 4.01 -7.00 -7.70
N GLU A 30 4.11 -8.04 -8.53
CA GLU A 30 3.32 -9.25 -8.37
C GLU A 30 3.63 -9.95 -7.04
N ASN A 31 4.91 -10.10 -6.71
CA ASN A 31 5.35 -10.70 -5.45
C ASN A 31 4.99 -9.83 -4.24
N ALA A 32 5.11 -8.50 -4.37
CA ALA A 32 4.68 -7.54 -3.35
C ALA A 32 3.17 -7.65 -3.09
N GLY A 33 2.34 -7.55 -4.12
CA GLY A 33 0.89 -7.63 -4.02
C GLY A 33 0.41 -8.98 -3.46
N ARG A 34 1.03 -10.09 -3.88
CA ARG A 34 0.75 -11.42 -3.32
C ARG A 34 1.05 -11.47 -1.83
N SER A 35 2.20 -10.95 -1.39
CA SER A 35 2.60 -10.93 0.01
C SER A 35 1.62 -10.11 0.87
N VAL A 36 1.16 -8.97 0.37
CA VAL A 36 0.13 -8.13 1.03
C VAL A 36 -1.19 -8.89 1.12
N ALA A 37 -1.63 -9.55 0.04
CA ALA A 37 -2.87 -10.32 0.04
C ALA A 37 -2.82 -11.50 1.01
N GLU A 38 -1.69 -12.20 1.13
CA GLU A 38 -1.49 -13.27 2.11
C GLU A 38 -1.65 -12.78 3.55
N GLU A 39 -1.05 -11.63 3.88
CA GLU A 39 -1.19 -11.03 5.21
C GLU A 39 -2.62 -10.53 5.47
N ALA A 40 -3.30 -10.00 4.45
CA ALA A 40 -4.70 -9.63 4.54
C ALA A 40 -5.60 -10.85 4.80
N LEU A 41 -5.38 -11.96 4.09
CA LEU A 41 -6.12 -13.20 4.30
C LEU A 41 -5.92 -13.77 5.71
N LYS A 42 -4.70 -13.70 6.26
CA LYS A 42 -4.43 -14.08 7.66
C LYS A 42 -5.23 -13.20 8.62
N ALA A 43 -5.23 -11.87 8.42
CA ALA A 43 -5.97 -10.95 9.26
C ALA A 43 -7.49 -11.19 9.22
N LEU A 44 -8.03 -11.55 8.06
CA LEU A 44 -9.45 -11.88 7.89
C LEU A 44 -9.86 -13.17 8.63
N ARG A 45 -8.98 -14.17 8.64
CA ARG A 45 -9.26 -15.44 9.37
C ARG A 45 -9.26 -15.24 10.88
N ASP A 46 -8.26 -14.52 11.40
CA ASP A 46 -8.05 -14.37 12.85
C ASP A 46 -9.13 -13.53 13.53
N LYS A 47 -9.79 -12.65 12.81
CA LYS A 47 -10.63 -11.60 13.41
C LYS A 47 -12.09 -11.60 12.96
N LYS A 48 -12.55 -12.55 12.17
CA LYS A 48 -13.91 -12.58 11.59
C LYS A 48 -14.31 -11.25 10.93
N ARG A 49 -13.33 -10.55 10.36
CA ARG A 49 -13.50 -9.24 9.72
C ARG A 49 -14.24 -9.42 8.39
N THR A 50 -15.19 -8.55 8.14
CA THR A 50 -15.94 -8.53 6.88
C THR A 50 -15.65 -7.23 6.13
N GLY A 51 -15.60 -7.33 4.79
CA GLY A 51 -15.37 -6.18 3.94
C GLY A 51 -13.91 -5.74 3.91
N VAL A 52 -13.34 -5.70 2.72
CA VAL A 52 -11.99 -5.23 2.45
C VAL A 52 -12.05 -3.98 1.61
N VAL A 53 -11.36 -2.95 2.05
CA VAL A 53 -11.14 -1.71 1.30
C VAL A 53 -9.65 -1.60 0.98
N ILE A 54 -9.32 -1.25 -0.25
CA ILE A 54 -7.97 -0.94 -0.69
C ILE A 54 -7.95 0.51 -1.16
N VAL A 55 -7.09 1.32 -0.57
CA VAL A 55 -6.95 2.74 -0.92
C VAL A 55 -5.61 2.93 -1.61
N CYS A 56 -5.66 3.22 -2.91
CA CYS A 56 -4.50 3.26 -3.80
C CYS A 56 -4.14 4.68 -4.22
N GLY A 57 -2.85 4.98 -4.28
CA GLY A 57 -2.31 6.08 -5.07
C GLY A 57 -2.09 5.68 -6.53
N LYS A 58 -1.57 6.61 -7.34
CA LYS A 58 -1.29 6.40 -8.77
C LYS A 58 0.12 5.84 -9.08
N GLY A 59 0.98 5.71 -8.06
CA GLY A 59 2.37 5.25 -8.19
C GLY A 59 2.56 3.78 -7.87
N ASN A 60 3.82 3.37 -7.68
CA ASN A 60 4.21 1.98 -7.44
C ASN A 60 3.52 1.36 -6.22
N ASN A 61 3.43 2.10 -5.11
CA ASN A 61 2.72 1.61 -3.92
C ASN A 61 1.25 1.28 -4.22
N GLY A 62 0.58 2.16 -5.00
CA GLY A 62 -0.77 1.90 -5.49
C GLY A 62 -0.84 0.67 -6.41
N ALA A 63 0.19 0.46 -7.25
CA ALA A 63 0.27 -0.73 -8.11
C ALA A 63 0.35 -2.03 -7.31
N ASP A 64 1.11 -2.05 -6.21
CA ASP A 64 1.19 -3.19 -5.29
C ASP A 64 -0.18 -3.46 -4.64
N GLY A 65 -0.91 -2.38 -4.26
CA GLY A 65 -2.29 -2.47 -3.78
C GLY A 65 -3.26 -3.03 -4.83
N LEU A 66 -3.14 -2.63 -6.10
CA LEU A 66 -3.94 -3.17 -7.21
C LEU A 66 -3.63 -4.64 -7.48
N ALA A 67 -2.35 -5.04 -7.43
CA ALA A 67 -1.95 -6.45 -7.53
C ALA A 67 -2.51 -7.25 -6.35
N ALA A 68 -2.43 -6.73 -5.11
CA ALA A 68 -3.02 -7.37 -3.94
C ALA A 68 -4.53 -7.56 -4.07
N CYS A 69 -5.25 -6.60 -4.66
CA CYS A 69 -6.67 -6.75 -4.96
C CYS A 69 -6.95 -7.98 -5.81
N ARG A 70 -6.20 -8.16 -6.89
CA ARG A 70 -6.37 -9.29 -7.80
C ARG A 70 -6.13 -10.64 -7.09
N HIS A 71 -5.08 -10.72 -6.28
CA HIS A 71 -4.83 -11.92 -5.46
C HIS A 71 -5.94 -12.22 -4.47
N LEU A 72 -6.53 -11.20 -3.85
CA LEU A 72 -7.69 -11.37 -2.96
C LEU A 72 -8.91 -11.85 -3.72
N MET A 73 -9.17 -11.32 -4.93
CA MET A 73 -10.28 -11.75 -5.79
C MET A 73 -10.15 -13.23 -6.16
N CYS A 74 -8.94 -13.72 -6.47
CA CYS A 74 -8.67 -15.14 -6.74
C CYS A 74 -8.96 -16.06 -5.52
N ARG A 75 -9.09 -15.49 -4.34
CA ARG A 75 -9.46 -16.18 -3.08
C ARG A 75 -10.92 -15.94 -2.67
N GLY A 76 -11.76 -15.45 -3.59
CA GLY A 76 -13.18 -15.22 -3.36
C GLY A 76 -13.51 -13.94 -2.58
N ILE A 77 -12.53 -13.13 -2.22
CA ILE A 77 -12.77 -11.82 -1.58
C ILE A 77 -13.19 -10.81 -2.65
N LYS A 78 -14.08 -9.90 -2.28
CA LYS A 78 -14.54 -8.81 -3.16
C LYS A 78 -14.12 -7.44 -2.59
N PRO A 79 -12.87 -6.99 -2.79
CA PRO A 79 -12.42 -5.72 -2.25
C PRO A 79 -13.11 -4.54 -2.95
N LYS A 80 -13.33 -3.45 -2.19
CA LYS A 80 -13.64 -2.14 -2.77
C LYS A 80 -12.34 -1.38 -3.01
N ILE A 81 -12.14 -0.83 -4.20
CA ILE A 81 -10.93 -0.07 -4.54
C ILE A 81 -11.28 1.41 -4.65
N PHE A 82 -10.53 2.23 -3.92
CA PHE A 82 -10.55 3.68 -3.99
C PHE A 82 -9.21 4.20 -4.49
N LEU A 83 -9.22 4.87 -5.63
CA LEU A 83 -8.04 5.43 -6.27
C LEU A 83 -7.98 6.94 -6.02
N ALA A 84 -6.98 7.41 -5.30
CA ALA A 84 -6.75 8.83 -4.99
C ALA A 84 -6.14 9.59 -6.19
N ALA A 85 -6.64 9.31 -7.40
CA ALA A 85 -6.26 9.93 -8.66
C ALA A 85 -7.33 9.66 -9.72
N LYS A 86 -7.23 10.32 -10.87
CA LYS A 86 -7.99 9.90 -12.06
C LYS A 86 -7.35 8.65 -12.67
N ILE A 87 -8.17 7.72 -13.16
CA ILE A 87 -7.72 6.52 -13.90
C ILE A 87 -6.81 6.93 -15.07
N SER A 88 -7.14 8.04 -15.73
CA SER A 88 -6.34 8.61 -16.81
C SER A 88 -4.96 9.14 -16.42
N GLN A 89 -4.67 9.27 -15.12
CA GLN A 89 -3.36 9.73 -14.61
C GLN A 89 -2.43 8.58 -14.19
N VAL A 90 -2.93 7.35 -14.15
CA VAL A 90 -2.14 6.16 -13.83
C VAL A 90 -1.27 5.80 -15.04
N ARG A 91 0.02 5.56 -14.83
CA ARG A 91 1.02 5.30 -15.87
C ARG A 91 1.89 4.09 -15.51
N GLY A 92 2.70 3.63 -16.48
CA GLY A 92 3.68 2.57 -16.31
C GLY A 92 3.07 1.28 -15.80
N GLU A 93 3.76 0.58 -14.93
CA GLU A 93 3.37 -0.71 -14.37
C GLU A 93 2.10 -0.62 -13.51
N ALA A 94 1.87 0.53 -12.87
CA ALA A 94 0.62 0.79 -12.15
C ALA A 94 -0.58 0.77 -13.11
N ARG A 95 -0.39 1.27 -14.34
CA ARG A 95 -1.42 1.22 -15.37
C ARG A 95 -1.71 -0.21 -15.81
N VAL A 96 -0.70 -1.04 -15.98
CA VAL A 96 -0.87 -2.47 -16.32
C VAL A 96 -1.71 -3.19 -15.28
N ASN A 97 -1.38 -3.03 -13.99
CA ASN A 97 -2.14 -3.65 -12.90
C ASN A 97 -3.59 -3.14 -12.85
N LEU A 98 -3.80 -1.85 -13.09
CA LEU A 98 -5.14 -1.25 -13.16
C LEU A 98 -5.95 -1.82 -14.35
N ASP A 99 -5.36 -1.90 -15.55
CA ASP A 99 -6.04 -2.41 -16.74
C ASP A 99 -6.43 -3.89 -16.60
N ILE A 100 -5.61 -4.70 -15.94
CA ILE A 100 -5.96 -6.09 -15.59
C ILE A 100 -7.25 -6.12 -14.75
N LEU A 101 -7.33 -5.31 -13.69
CA LEU A 101 -8.51 -5.26 -12.83
C LEU A 101 -9.75 -4.77 -13.58
N LEU A 102 -9.62 -3.74 -14.44
CA LEU A 102 -10.71 -3.24 -15.26
C LEU A 102 -11.22 -4.30 -16.24
N LYS A 103 -10.32 -5.07 -16.87
CA LYS A 103 -10.69 -6.22 -17.74
C LYS A 103 -11.36 -7.33 -16.96
N MET A 104 -10.99 -7.53 -15.68
CA MET A 104 -11.67 -8.44 -14.74
C MET A 104 -13.02 -7.88 -14.24
N LYS A 105 -13.47 -6.74 -14.77
CA LYS A 105 -14.72 -6.05 -14.37
C LYS A 105 -14.73 -5.61 -12.90
N GLN A 106 -13.57 -5.44 -12.29
CA GLN A 106 -13.44 -4.89 -10.94
C GLN A 106 -13.71 -3.38 -10.98
N LYS A 107 -14.69 -2.94 -10.18
CA LYS A 107 -14.99 -1.51 -10.05
C LYS A 107 -13.87 -0.80 -9.29
N VAL A 108 -13.28 0.22 -9.91
CA VAL A 108 -12.31 1.15 -9.30
C VAL A 108 -12.97 2.52 -9.21
N VAL A 109 -13.02 3.09 -8.00
CA VAL A 109 -13.67 4.38 -7.75
C VAL A 109 -12.60 5.46 -7.62
N GLU A 110 -12.59 6.41 -8.55
CA GLU A 110 -11.79 7.63 -8.46
C GLU A 110 -12.30 8.49 -7.28
N VAL A 111 -11.42 8.80 -6.33
CA VAL A 111 -11.79 9.62 -5.18
C VAL A 111 -11.63 11.10 -5.50
N ASN A 112 -12.67 11.87 -5.18
CA ASN A 112 -12.70 13.32 -5.31
C ASN A 112 -13.64 13.93 -4.24
N ASN A 113 -13.67 15.25 -4.15
CA ASN A 113 -14.47 15.95 -3.13
C ASN A 113 -15.98 15.65 -3.23
N LYS A 114 -16.49 15.34 -4.44
CA LYS A 114 -17.94 15.09 -4.62
C LYS A 114 -18.37 13.73 -4.06
N ASN A 115 -17.47 12.74 -4.02
CA ASN A 115 -17.79 11.39 -3.55
C ASN A 115 -17.10 11.02 -2.23
N LEU A 116 -16.34 11.93 -1.61
CA LEU A 116 -15.56 11.66 -0.40
C LEU A 116 -16.44 11.15 0.76
N ALA A 117 -17.66 11.67 0.92
CA ALA A 117 -18.58 11.21 1.97
C ALA A 117 -18.96 9.73 1.78
N LEU A 118 -19.18 9.28 0.55
CA LEU A 118 -19.51 7.90 0.19
C LEU A 118 -18.30 6.97 0.41
N VAL A 119 -17.11 7.44 0.03
CA VAL A 119 -15.83 6.75 0.27
C VAL A 119 -15.59 6.61 1.77
N ARG A 120 -15.79 7.69 2.54
CA ARG A 120 -15.69 7.68 4.02
C ARG A 120 -16.58 6.61 4.63
N ARG A 121 -17.86 6.58 4.26
CA ARG A 121 -18.80 5.56 4.75
C ARG A 121 -18.27 4.14 4.47
N SER A 122 -17.83 3.88 3.25
CA SER A 122 -17.30 2.56 2.86
C SER A 122 -16.05 2.16 3.65
N ILE A 123 -15.15 3.11 3.94
CA ILE A 123 -13.95 2.89 4.76
C ILE A 123 -14.35 2.57 6.20
N LEU A 124 -15.27 3.35 6.79
CA LEU A 124 -15.69 3.17 8.18
C LEU A 124 -16.47 1.87 8.42
N GLU A 125 -17.17 1.35 7.41
CA GLU A 125 -17.91 0.09 7.44
C GLU A 125 -17.03 -1.15 7.16
N SER A 126 -15.77 -0.96 6.75
CA SER A 126 -14.87 -2.08 6.42
C SER A 126 -14.24 -2.69 7.67
N GLY A 127 -13.99 -4.01 7.61
CA GLY A 127 -13.26 -4.72 8.66
C GLY A 127 -11.75 -4.76 8.44
N LEU A 128 -11.30 -4.53 7.19
CA LEU A 128 -9.90 -4.51 6.80
C LEU A 128 -9.64 -3.41 5.79
N ILE A 129 -8.58 -2.63 6.00
CA ILE A 129 -8.10 -1.62 5.06
C ILE A 129 -6.67 -1.98 4.63
N ILE A 130 -6.41 -1.92 3.33
CA ILE A 130 -5.06 -1.94 2.77
C ILE A 130 -4.72 -0.52 2.34
N ASP A 131 -3.76 0.09 3.04
CA ASP A 131 -3.21 1.40 2.72
C ASP A 131 -2.10 1.25 1.69
N ALA A 132 -2.38 1.64 0.46
CA ALA A 132 -1.48 1.69 -0.68
C ALA A 132 -1.47 3.07 -1.34
N LEU A 133 -1.69 4.15 -0.55
CA LEU A 133 -1.77 5.52 -1.06
C LEU A 133 -0.41 6.08 -1.46
N LEU A 134 0.55 6.04 -0.54
CA LEU A 134 1.86 6.65 -0.67
C LEU A 134 2.94 5.69 -0.16
N GLY A 135 4.04 5.54 -0.88
CA GLY A 135 5.20 4.73 -0.48
C GLY A 135 6.41 5.60 -0.13
N ILE A 136 7.61 5.04 -0.21
CA ILE A 136 8.89 5.67 0.15
C ILE A 136 9.26 6.93 -0.66
N GLY A 137 8.49 7.29 -1.68
CA GLY A 137 8.76 8.40 -2.58
C GLY A 137 8.34 9.77 -2.08
N ILE A 138 7.63 9.87 -0.96
CA ILE A 138 7.13 11.15 -0.44
C ILE A 138 8.25 11.97 0.19
N LYS A 139 8.26 13.27 -0.12
CA LYS A 139 9.24 14.25 0.38
C LYS A 139 8.59 15.51 0.93
N ARG A 140 7.26 15.64 0.77
CA ARG A 140 6.51 16.85 1.14
C ARG A 140 5.34 16.48 2.04
N GLU A 141 4.88 17.48 2.78
CA GLU A 141 3.68 17.36 3.61
C GLU A 141 2.48 16.86 2.81
N VAL A 142 1.78 15.89 3.36
CA VAL A 142 0.58 15.32 2.76
C VAL A 142 -0.58 16.30 2.89
N ARG A 143 -1.23 16.62 1.76
CA ARG A 143 -2.30 17.61 1.68
C ARG A 143 -3.48 17.12 0.83
N GLY A 144 -4.58 17.86 0.87
CA GLY A 144 -5.78 17.61 0.06
C GLY A 144 -6.36 16.22 0.28
N ILE A 145 -6.82 15.61 -0.80
CA ILE A 145 -7.54 14.32 -0.76
C ILE A 145 -6.74 13.20 -0.08
N PHE A 146 -5.42 13.21 -0.18
CA PHE A 146 -4.56 12.24 0.49
C PHE A 146 -4.63 12.39 2.02
N ARG A 147 -4.56 13.64 2.52
CA ARG A 147 -4.73 13.94 3.95
C ARG A 147 -6.11 13.52 4.44
N ASP A 148 -7.15 13.84 3.67
CA ASP A 148 -8.52 13.48 4.03
C ASP A 148 -8.70 11.97 4.12
N LEU A 149 -8.17 11.20 3.17
CA LEU A 149 -8.21 9.75 3.19
C LEU A 149 -7.43 9.15 4.36
N ILE A 150 -6.22 9.65 4.65
CA ILE A 150 -5.43 9.21 5.82
C ILE A 150 -6.20 9.45 7.12
N ASN A 151 -6.81 10.63 7.27
CA ASN A 151 -7.61 10.93 8.45
C ASN A 151 -8.84 10.01 8.58
N ILE A 152 -9.52 9.71 7.47
CA ILE A 152 -10.65 8.77 7.45
C ILE A 152 -10.19 7.35 7.83
N ILE A 153 -9.07 6.89 7.30
CA ILE A 153 -8.48 5.58 7.63
C ILE A 153 -8.18 5.50 9.13
N ASN A 154 -7.56 6.52 9.69
CA ASN A 154 -7.15 6.55 11.09
C ASN A 154 -8.31 6.56 12.09
N VAL A 155 -9.48 7.10 11.72
CA VAL A 155 -10.68 7.09 12.60
C VAL A 155 -11.54 5.84 12.41
N SER A 156 -11.17 4.94 11.47
CA SER A 156 -11.87 3.68 11.28
C SER A 156 -11.55 2.70 12.42
N LYS A 157 -12.44 1.72 12.61
CA LYS A 157 -12.20 0.58 13.52
C LYS A 157 -11.64 -0.64 12.77
N ALA A 158 -11.32 -0.48 11.49
CA ALA A 158 -10.78 -1.54 10.66
C ALA A 158 -9.36 -1.91 11.09
N TYR A 159 -8.96 -3.14 10.78
CA TYR A 159 -7.55 -3.52 10.85
C TYR A 159 -6.82 -2.95 9.63
N ILE A 160 -5.74 -2.22 9.86
CA ILE A 160 -5.05 -1.47 8.82
C ILE A 160 -3.73 -2.17 8.48
N ILE A 161 -3.57 -2.55 7.20
CA ILE A 161 -2.32 -3.09 6.65
C ILE A 161 -1.74 -2.04 5.70
N ALA A 162 -0.55 -1.50 6.03
CA ALA A 162 0.18 -0.62 5.15
C ALA A 162 1.07 -1.41 4.19
N VAL A 163 1.10 -0.98 2.93
CA VAL A 163 1.96 -1.51 1.87
C VAL A 163 3.26 -0.74 1.87
N ASP A 164 4.36 -1.44 2.02
CA ASP A 164 5.75 -0.99 2.11
C ASP A 164 6.01 -0.06 3.31
N VAL A 165 5.40 1.10 3.38
CA VAL A 165 5.45 2.04 4.51
C VAL A 165 4.06 2.65 4.74
N PRO A 166 3.67 3.00 5.98
CA PRO A 166 2.43 3.71 6.21
C PRO A 166 2.41 5.04 5.43
N SER A 167 1.29 5.30 4.75
CA SER A 167 1.16 6.52 3.95
C SER A 167 1.29 7.76 4.80
N GLY A 168 2.23 8.63 4.43
CA GLY A 168 2.57 9.84 5.18
C GLY A 168 3.80 9.73 6.08
N LEU A 169 4.38 8.55 6.25
CA LEU A 169 5.65 8.37 6.97
C LEU A 169 6.83 8.67 6.04
N ASP A 170 7.75 9.51 6.48
CA ASP A 170 9.06 9.62 5.85
C ASP A 170 9.89 8.38 6.17
N ALA A 171 10.22 7.61 5.14
CA ALA A 171 10.85 6.30 5.28
C ALA A 171 12.31 6.34 5.71
N ASP A 172 12.97 7.49 5.71
CA ASP A 172 14.33 7.67 6.21
C ASP A 172 14.32 8.19 7.65
N SER A 173 13.57 9.25 7.94
CA SER A 173 13.60 9.93 9.24
C SER A 173 12.58 9.41 10.26
N GLY A 174 11.53 8.74 9.80
CA GLY A 174 10.41 8.33 10.66
C GLY A 174 9.50 9.47 11.10
N LYS A 175 9.57 10.63 10.43
CA LYS A 175 8.67 11.76 10.69
C LYS A 175 7.35 11.58 9.94
N ALA A 176 6.24 11.89 10.58
CA ALA A 176 4.97 12.07 9.90
C ALA A 176 4.99 13.37 9.09
N LEU A 177 4.74 13.29 7.79
CA LEU A 177 4.73 14.45 6.89
C LEU A 177 3.32 15.10 6.88
N GLY A 178 2.98 15.80 7.93
CA GLY A 178 1.69 16.44 8.18
C GLY A 178 0.65 15.49 8.76
N CYS A 179 0.44 14.33 8.13
CA CYS A 179 -0.38 13.23 8.68
C CYS A 179 0.20 11.89 8.21
N CYS A 180 -0.08 10.82 8.96
CA CYS A 180 0.40 9.48 8.65
C CYS A 180 -0.66 8.44 9.02
N VAL A 181 -0.79 7.39 8.24
CA VAL A 181 -1.63 6.24 8.55
C VAL A 181 -1.03 5.50 9.77
N LYS A 182 -1.88 5.22 10.76
CA LYS A 182 -1.51 4.40 11.90
C LYS A 182 -1.90 2.95 11.62
N ALA A 183 -0.96 2.19 11.08
CA ALA A 183 -1.20 0.81 10.69
C ALA A 183 -1.11 -0.15 11.88
N ASP A 184 -1.93 -1.22 11.87
CA ASP A 184 -1.76 -2.36 12.77
C ASP A 184 -0.63 -3.27 12.31
N LYS A 185 -0.40 -3.31 11.00
CA LYS A 185 0.65 -4.10 10.35
C LYS A 185 1.20 -3.37 9.13
N THR A 186 2.50 -3.44 8.94
CA THR A 186 3.16 -2.98 7.71
C THR A 186 3.83 -4.17 7.02
N VAL A 187 3.50 -4.40 5.76
CA VAL A 187 4.17 -5.39 4.90
C VAL A 187 5.18 -4.64 4.06
N THR A 188 6.45 -4.75 4.42
CA THR A 188 7.54 -4.07 3.72
C THR A 188 8.40 -5.07 2.96
N PHE A 189 9.12 -4.61 1.94
CA PHE A 189 9.83 -5.47 1.00
C PHE A 189 11.34 -5.35 1.17
N VAL A 190 12.03 -6.51 1.02
CA VAL A 190 13.48 -6.68 1.07
C VAL A 190 14.07 -6.45 2.47
N ALA A 191 13.85 -5.27 3.06
CA ALA A 191 14.32 -4.91 4.41
C ALA A 191 13.45 -3.80 5.02
N LYS A 192 13.55 -3.61 6.34
CA LYS A 192 12.93 -2.47 7.03
C LYS A 192 13.57 -1.17 6.56
N LYS A 193 12.78 -0.11 6.36
CA LYS A 193 13.29 1.23 6.11
C LYS A 193 13.69 1.90 7.43
N GLN A 194 14.70 2.74 7.41
CA GLN A 194 15.23 3.41 8.62
C GLN A 194 14.13 4.12 9.41
N GLY A 195 13.23 4.82 8.71
CA GLY A 195 12.14 5.56 9.33
C GLY A 195 11.10 4.69 10.05
N MET A 196 11.05 3.38 9.80
CA MET A 196 10.13 2.47 10.52
C MET A 196 10.56 2.21 11.96
N ILE A 197 11.85 2.38 12.25
CA ILE A 197 12.44 2.08 13.56
C ILE A 197 13.00 3.32 14.25
N SER A 198 12.88 4.49 13.61
CA SER A 198 13.34 5.78 14.13
C SER A 198 12.21 6.79 14.19
N GLY A 199 12.43 7.87 14.96
CA GLY A 199 11.44 8.92 15.15
C GLY A 199 10.10 8.37 15.65
N ALA A 200 9.00 8.80 15.01
CA ALA A 200 7.66 8.31 15.31
C ALA A 200 7.28 7.03 14.52
N GLY A 201 8.19 6.50 13.68
CA GLY A 201 7.93 5.33 12.85
C GLY A 201 7.36 4.12 13.59
N PRO A 202 7.90 3.73 14.77
CA PRO A 202 7.35 2.60 15.53
C PRO A 202 5.87 2.75 15.91
N GLU A 203 5.40 3.99 16.12
CA GLU A 203 4.00 4.28 16.48
C GLU A 203 3.05 4.11 15.29
N TYR A 204 3.55 4.31 14.06
CA TYR A 204 2.75 4.26 12.83
C TYR A 204 2.80 2.91 12.12
N CYS A 205 3.92 2.17 12.25
CA CYS A 205 4.12 0.95 11.46
C CYS A 205 3.41 -0.29 12.03
N GLY A 206 3.04 -0.30 13.31
CA GLY A 206 2.52 -1.49 13.96
C GLY A 206 3.49 -2.67 13.83
N ARG A 207 2.96 -3.87 13.60
CA ARG A 207 3.81 -5.05 13.38
C ARG A 207 4.41 -5.04 11.97
N VAL A 208 5.71 -4.85 11.85
CA VAL A 208 6.41 -4.86 10.56
C VAL A 208 6.76 -6.30 10.15
N ILE A 209 6.32 -6.69 8.97
CA ILE A 209 6.64 -7.96 8.30
C ILE A 209 7.48 -7.66 7.06
N VAL A 210 8.68 -8.20 7.01
CA VAL A 210 9.55 -8.11 5.83
C VAL A 210 9.25 -9.28 4.90
N ARG A 211 9.05 -9.00 3.62
CA ARG A 211 8.83 -9.99 2.56
C ARG A 211 9.90 -9.83 1.48
N ASP A 212 10.37 -10.95 0.94
CA ASP A 212 11.21 -10.94 -0.25
C ASP A 212 10.35 -10.65 -1.50
N LEU A 213 11.01 -10.28 -2.57
CA LEU A 213 10.39 -10.04 -3.89
C LEU A 213 10.73 -11.15 -4.90
N GLY A 214 11.16 -12.33 -4.41
CA GLY A 214 11.50 -13.48 -5.23
C GLY A 214 12.90 -13.41 -5.85
N VAL A 215 13.75 -12.51 -5.36
CA VAL A 215 15.14 -12.34 -5.81
C VAL A 215 16.07 -12.39 -4.61
N LYS A 216 17.09 -13.24 -4.68
CA LYS A 216 18.15 -13.28 -3.67
C LYS A 216 19.17 -12.18 -3.99
N ILE A 217 19.31 -11.22 -3.10
CA ILE A 217 20.19 -10.04 -3.23
C ILE A 217 21.43 -10.24 -2.39
#